data_8fb71e6f9f4a546720c4b220c4dfbd83
#
_entry.id   8fb71e6f9f4a546720c4b220c4dfbd83
#
_cell.length_a   1.000
_cell.length_b   1.000
_cell.length_c   1.000
_cell.angle_alpha   90.00
_cell.angle_beta   90.00
_cell.angle_gamma   90.00
#
_symmetry.space_group_name_H-M   'P 1'
#
loop_
_entity.id
_entity.type
_entity.pdbx_description
1 polymer ?
#
loop_
_entity_poly.entity_id
_entity_poly.type
_entity_poly.pdbx_seq_one_letter_code
_entity_poly.pdbx_strand_id
1 'polypeptide(L)'
;CTILCGEIGKHLIEGIADGFVPGIIERHRALLDEVITVESAEAVQEMRRLAQKHGLFVGPSSGAHMIAARKLRERHKIEHVVTFFCDKGEKYINDYWL
;
A
#
# COMPACT_ATOMS: atom_id res chain seq x y z
N CYS A 1 -11.63 6.21 1.10
CA CYS A 1 -11.08 4.97 0.52
C CYS A 1 -11.44 4.87 -0.96
N THR A 2 -10.49 5.18 -1.85
CA THR A 2 -10.73 5.28 -3.30
C THR A 2 -11.17 3.96 -3.92
N ILE A 3 -10.49 2.87 -3.60
CA ILE A 3 -10.80 1.55 -4.19
C ILE A 3 -12.16 1.02 -3.74
N LEU A 4 -12.51 1.19 -2.47
CA LEU A 4 -13.75 0.64 -1.91
C LEU A 4 -14.98 1.53 -2.16
N CYS A 5 -14.77 2.85 -2.26
CA CYS A 5 -15.87 3.82 -2.36
C CYS A 5 -15.94 4.51 -3.72
N GLY A 6 -14.96 4.32 -4.59
CA GLY A 6 -14.90 4.98 -5.89
C GLY A 6 -14.53 6.46 -5.82
N GLU A 7 -14.05 6.94 -4.67
CA GLU A 7 -13.65 8.34 -4.51
C GLU A 7 -12.33 8.63 -5.22
N ILE A 8 -12.24 9.80 -5.86
CA ILE A 8 -11.03 10.28 -6.51
C ILE A 8 -10.34 11.28 -5.61
N GLY A 9 -9.05 11.09 -5.35
CA GLY A 9 -8.25 11.98 -4.54
C GLY A 9 -6.81 12.06 -5.03
N LYS A 10 -6.06 13.02 -4.51
CA LYS A 10 -4.63 13.12 -4.80
C LYS A 10 -3.87 12.03 -4.04
N HIS A 11 -3.07 11.27 -4.76
CA HIS A 11 -2.21 10.24 -4.19
C HIS A 11 -0.96 10.05 -5.05
N LEU A 12 0.07 9.42 -4.45
CA LEU A 12 1.36 9.18 -5.09
C LEU A 12 1.55 7.72 -5.54
N ILE A 13 0.51 6.90 -5.41
CA ILE A 13 0.55 5.48 -5.76
C ILE A 13 -0.26 5.26 -7.02
N GLU A 14 0.43 4.85 -8.09
CA GLU A 14 -0.17 4.64 -9.39
C GLU A 14 -1.07 3.39 -9.43
N GLY A 15 -2.12 3.45 -10.24
CA GLY A 15 -2.93 2.29 -10.60
C GLY A 15 -3.93 1.80 -9.55
N ILE A 16 -4.06 2.51 -8.43
CA ILE A 16 -4.96 2.05 -7.36
C ILE A 16 -6.12 3.00 -7.03
N ALA A 17 -6.23 4.12 -7.74
CA ALA A 17 -7.22 5.12 -7.40
C ALA A 17 -7.80 5.80 -8.64
N ASP A 18 -8.34 5.01 -9.54
CA ASP A 18 -8.87 5.47 -10.83
C ASP A 18 -10.34 5.92 -10.75
N GLY A 19 -10.91 6.04 -9.56
CA GLY A 19 -12.26 6.52 -9.35
C GLY A 19 -13.36 5.48 -9.54
N PHE A 20 -13.01 4.20 -9.58
CA PHE A 20 -13.98 3.11 -9.67
C PHE A 20 -13.70 2.01 -8.64
N VAL A 21 -14.73 1.23 -8.32
CA VAL A 21 -14.57 0.04 -7.48
C VAL A 21 -14.34 -1.17 -8.38
N PRO A 22 -13.21 -1.87 -8.29
CA PRO A 22 -12.97 -3.06 -9.10
C PRO A 22 -14.05 -4.13 -8.88
N GLY A 23 -14.49 -4.79 -9.96
CA GLY A 23 -15.54 -5.80 -9.90
C GLY A 23 -15.25 -6.95 -8.94
N ILE A 24 -13.97 -7.33 -8.79
CA ILE A 24 -13.57 -8.37 -7.84
C ILE A 24 -13.85 -7.93 -6.38
N ILE A 25 -13.64 -6.65 -6.07
CA ILE A 25 -13.96 -6.10 -4.75
C ILE A 25 -15.46 -6.12 -4.50
N GLU A 26 -16.26 -5.67 -5.47
CA GLU A 26 -17.72 -5.67 -5.34
C GLU A 26 -18.28 -7.08 -5.12
N ARG A 27 -17.80 -8.06 -5.88
CA ARG A 27 -18.27 -9.44 -5.77
C ARG A 27 -17.87 -10.12 -4.48
N HIS A 28 -16.79 -9.68 -3.84
CA HIS A 28 -16.20 -10.37 -2.69
C HIS A 28 -16.03 -9.49 -1.45
N ARG A 29 -16.86 -8.44 -1.32
CA ARG A 29 -16.79 -7.54 -0.15
C ARG A 29 -16.87 -8.26 1.18
N ALA A 30 -17.63 -9.34 1.26
CA ALA A 30 -17.78 -10.13 2.48
C ALA A 30 -16.47 -10.79 2.96
N LEU A 31 -15.47 -10.90 2.08
CA LEU A 31 -14.16 -11.46 2.44
C LEU A 31 -13.21 -10.41 3.02
N LEU A 32 -13.59 -9.13 2.98
CA LEU A 32 -12.78 -8.06 3.54
C LEU A 32 -13.10 -7.89 5.03
N ASP A 33 -12.14 -8.17 5.88
CA ASP A 33 -12.31 -8.06 7.33
C ASP A 33 -12.11 -6.63 7.81
N GLU A 34 -11.13 -5.91 7.25
CA GLU A 34 -10.76 -4.59 7.71
C GLU A 34 -10.11 -3.78 6.57
N VAL A 35 -10.29 -2.46 6.62
CA VAL A 35 -9.64 -1.51 5.72
C VAL A 35 -8.73 -0.61 6.52
N ILE A 36 -7.47 -0.52 6.10
CA ILE A 36 -6.48 0.33 6.75
C ILE A 36 -6.09 1.43 5.77
N THR A 37 -6.19 2.67 6.22
CA THR A 37 -5.79 3.84 5.44
C THR A 37 -4.33 4.17 5.69
N VAL A 38 -3.59 4.41 4.62
CA VAL A 38 -2.18 4.80 4.65
C VAL A 38 -2.02 6.06 3.81
N GLU A 39 -1.36 7.07 4.38
CA GLU A 39 -1.05 8.29 3.66
C GLU A 39 0.06 8.05 2.62
N SER A 40 -0.07 8.67 1.45
CA SER A 40 0.90 8.51 0.36
C SER A 40 2.32 8.89 0.77
N ALA A 41 2.47 9.97 1.54
CA ALA A 41 3.78 10.41 2.03
C ALA A 41 4.43 9.35 2.93
N GLU A 42 3.66 8.73 3.82
CA GLU A 42 4.14 7.64 4.67
C GLU A 42 4.58 6.43 3.85
N ALA A 43 3.80 6.09 2.81
CA ALA A 43 4.11 4.97 1.93
C ALA A 43 5.46 5.17 1.22
N VAL A 44 5.71 6.37 0.71
CA VAL A 44 6.98 6.72 0.04
C VAL A 44 8.15 6.70 1.03
N GLN A 45 7.96 7.22 2.23
CA GLN A 45 8.99 7.17 3.28
C GLN A 45 9.34 5.73 3.65
N GLU A 46 8.33 4.88 3.81
CA GLU A 46 8.55 3.47 4.13
C GLU A 46 9.23 2.72 2.98
N MET A 47 8.88 3.02 1.74
CA MET A 47 9.57 2.52 0.56
C MET A 47 11.08 2.81 0.64
N ARG A 48 11.44 4.04 0.96
CA ARG A 48 12.84 4.45 1.12
C ARG A 48 13.51 3.75 2.29
N ARG A 49 12.80 3.64 3.42
CA ARG A 49 13.32 2.96 4.60
C ARG A 49 13.63 1.49 4.33
N LEU A 50 12.75 0.80 3.62
CA LEU A 50 12.96 -0.60 3.24
C LEU A 50 14.21 -0.78 2.38
N ALA A 51 14.45 0.12 1.44
CA ALA A 51 15.66 0.07 0.62
C ALA A 51 16.92 0.36 1.44
N GLN A 52 16.90 1.43 2.24
CA GLN A 52 18.08 1.89 2.98
C GLN A 52 18.46 0.98 4.14
N LYS A 53 17.48 0.43 4.85
CA LYS A 53 17.73 -0.37 6.05
C LYS A 53 17.72 -1.88 5.82
N HIS A 54 17.00 -2.34 4.83
CA HIS A 54 16.83 -3.77 4.58
C HIS A 54 17.26 -4.22 3.19
N GLY A 55 17.70 -3.29 2.34
CA GLY A 55 18.10 -3.64 0.97
C GLY A 55 16.94 -4.11 0.10
N LEU A 56 15.70 -3.78 0.46
CA LEU A 56 14.51 -4.17 -0.28
C LEU A 56 14.08 -3.03 -1.19
N PHE A 57 14.43 -3.13 -2.46
CA PHE A 57 14.12 -2.11 -3.46
C PHE A 57 12.77 -2.37 -4.11
N VAL A 58 11.73 -1.78 -3.55
CA VAL A 58 10.32 -2.00 -3.88
C VAL A 58 9.61 -0.68 -4.18
N GLY A 59 8.40 -0.76 -4.73
CA GLY A 59 7.59 0.42 -5.06
C GLY A 59 6.82 1.00 -3.88
N PRO A 60 6.16 2.16 -4.08
CA PRO A 60 5.42 2.83 -3.00
C PRO A 60 4.22 2.04 -2.49
N SER A 61 3.56 1.24 -3.33
CA SER A 61 2.46 0.37 -2.86
C SER A 61 2.95 -0.69 -1.87
N SER A 62 4.16 -1.17 -2.05
CA SER A 62 4.82 -2.09 -1.11
C SER A 62 5.11 -1.40 0.23
N GLY A 63 5.51 -0.12 0.19
CA GLY A 63 5.64 0.70 1.39
C GLY A 63 4.32 0.84 2.13
N ALA A 64 3.24 1.09 1.40
CA ALA A 64 1.89 1.17 1.97
C ALA A 64 1.48 -0.16 2.62
N HIS A 65 1.74 -1.28 1.96
CA HIS A 65 1.45 -2.61 2.50
C HIS A 65 2.22 -2.87 3.79
N MET A 66 3.47 -2.47 3.87
CA MET A 66 4.28 -2.65 5.07
C MET A 66 3.73 -1.85 6.25
N ILE A 67 3.34 -0.59 6.01
CA ILE A 67 2.71 0.25 7.04
C ILE A 67 1.38 -0.36 7.49
N ALA A 68 0.54 -0.78 6.56
CA ALA A 68 -0.74 -1.40 6.87
C ALA A 68 -0.56 -2.68 7.69
N ALA A 69 0.40 -3.52 7.32
CA ALA A 69 0.73 -4.74 8.05
C ALA A 69 1.17 -4.44 9.49
N ARG A 70 1.98 -3.40 9.67
CA ARG A 70 2.43 -2.97 11.00
C ARG A 70 1.26 -2.45 11.85
N LYS A 71 0.39 -1.62 11.26
CA LYS A 71 -0.82 -1.12 11.94
C LYS A 71 -1.75 -2.26 12.36
N LEU A 72 -1.95 -3.22 11.48
CA LEU A 72 -2.78 -4.40 11.75
C LEU A 72 -2.22 -5.23 12.89
N ARG A 73 -0.92 -5.48 12.87
CA ARG A 73 -0.22 -6.23 13.91
C ARG A 73 -0.36 -5.58 15.28
N GLU A 74 -0.16 -4.28 15.35
CA GLU A 74 -0.27 -3.51 16.59
C GLU A 74 -1.72 -3.47 17.11
N ARG A 75 -2.69 -3.26 16.20
CA ARG A 75 -4.11 -3.14 16.53
C ARG A 75 -4.68 -4.44 17.11
N HIS A 76 -4.30 -5.57 16.55
CA HIS A 76 -4.83 -6.88 16.93
C HIS A 76 -3.87 -7.74 17.73
N LYS A 77 -2.66 -7.25 18.02
CA LYS A 77 -1.62 -7.95 18.78
C LYS A 77 -1.32 -9.34 18.26
N ILE A 78 -1.24 -9.49 16.95
CA ILE A 78 -0.92 -10.74 16.27
C ILE A 78 0.58 -10.86 16.02
N GLU A 79 1.11 -12.08 16.06
CA GLU A 79 2.56 -12.31 15.90
C GLU A 79 2.99 -12.32 14.44
N HIS A 80 2.18 -12.91 13.58
CA HIS A 80 2.52 -13.13 12.18
C HIS A 80 1.54 -12.44 11.24
N VAL A 81 2.07 -11.64 10.33
CA VAL A 81 1.30 -10.96 9.28
C VAL A 81 1.97 -11.25 7.94
N VAL A 82 1.19 -11.65 6.95
CA VAL A 82 1.66 -11.85 5.58
C VAL A 82 1.21 -10.66 4.76
N THR A 83 2.11 -10.10 3.97
CA THR A 83 1.80 -9.04 3.02
C THR A 83 2.55 -9.28 1.70
N PHE A 84 2.33 -8.42 0.72
CA PHE A 84 2.94 -8.53 -0.59
C PHE A 84 3.76 -7.30 -0.91
N PHE A 85 4.92 -7.52 -1.53
CA PHE A 85 5.66 -6.48 -2.24
C PHE A 85 5.30 -6.63 -3.71
N CYS A 86 4.46 -5.72 -4.20
CA CYS A 86 3.77 -5.87 -5.48
C CYS A 86 4.69 -5.68 -6.68
N ASP A 87 5.67 -4.79 -6.58
CA ASP A 87 6.58 -4.48 -7.69
C ASP A 87 7.95 -4.02 -7.18
N LYS A 88 8.89 -3.96 -8.11
CA LYS A 88 10.26 -3.53 -7.85
C LYS A 88 10.37 -2.01 -7.89
N GLY A 89 11.41 -1.48 -7.24
CA GLY A 89 11.65 -0.04 -7.14
C GLY A 89 12.18 0.61 -8.40
N GLU A 90 12.75 -0.14 -9.36
CA GLU A 90 13.37 0.41 -10.56
C GLU A 90 12.43 1.31 -11.37
N LYS A 91 11.16 0.95 -11.43
CA LYS A 91 10.11 1.69 -12.11
C LYS A 91 9.94 3.12 -11.59
N TYR A 92 10.34 3.36 -10.34
CA TYR A 92 10.07 4.60 -9.61
C TYR A 92 11.33 5.44 -9.33
N ILE A 93 12.47 5.10 -9.94
CA ILE A 93 13.74 5.80 -9.69
C ILE A 93 13.63 7.30 -9.96
N ASN A 94 13.04 7.68 -11.10
CA ASN A 94 12.91 9.08 -11.48
C ASN A 94 11.92 9.86 -10.62
N ASP A 95 10.92 9.18 -10.08
CA ASP A 95 9.83 9.82 -9.33
C ASP A 95 10.19 10.06 -7.87
N TYR A 96 10.95 9.15 -7.26
CA TYR A 96 11.14 9.16 -5.81
C TYR A 96 12.60 9.11 -5.34
N TRP A 97 13.56 8.87 -6.24
CA TRP A 97 14.97 8.68 -5.86
C TRP A 97 15.93 9.71 -6.46
N LEU A 98 15.56 10.36 -7.55
CA LEU A 98 16.43 11.36 -8.22
C LEU A 98 15.93 12.80 -8.04
#